data_4e53756e07b1d7be84da5dbb38c224f8
#
_entry.id   4e53756e07b1d7be84da5dbb38c224f8
#
_cell.length_a   1.000
_cell.length_b   1.000
_cell.length_c   1.000
_cell.angle_alpha   90.00
_cell.angle_beta   90.00
_cell.angle_gamma   90.00
#
_symmetry.space_group_name_H-M   'P 1'
#
loop_
_entity.id
_entity.type
_entity.pdbx_description
1 polymer ?
#
loop_
_entity_poly.entity_id
_entity_poly.type
_entity_poly.pdbx_seq_one_letter_code
_entity_poly.pdbx_strand_id
1 'polypeptide(L)'
;MASLLLAVIYLAFISLGLPDSLLGSGWPAMHVDLGAPISAMGLVSMIIAAGTVVSSLMSDFLTRKLGTGLVTALSVLLTAAAMLAFSFARVFWLLCVLAVPYGLGAGSVDAALNNYVALHYKARHMSWLHCFWGVGALISPFIMGAALAGESGWPGGYSLVAYLQFGITALLLLSLPFWKKRTAEGGTAKTLTLPQTLRLNGVGYMLIAFFAYSALEATSMQWASSYFTEYRGLDTHIAAMLGSLFYIGLTVGRLISGFVSEKLGDKRLIRIGVAIIAVGIVLLALPLKTYAVSIAGFLVVGFGCAPVYPCIIHSTPFNFGAENSQAVIGVEMAFAYIGTTFMPPLFGLVAQYADIALLPLFLAFFGVFLFCMTELLNRSQRGRATAQGR
;
A
#
# COMPACT_ATOMS: atom_id res chain seq x y z
N MET A 1 2.23 -12.46 25.65
CA MET A 1 3.16 -12.71 24.53
C MET A 1 2.56 -12.37 23.16
N ALA A 2 1.35 -12.85 22.81
CA ALA A 2 0.72 -12.51 21.52
C ALA A 2 0.47 -10.98 21.31
N SER A 3 0.09 -10.27 22.37
CA SER A 3 -0.13 -8.81 22.31
C SER A 3 1.16 -8.01 22.11
N LEU A 4 2.29 -8.47 22.65
CA LEU A 4 3.59 -7.82 22.47
C LEU A 4 4.08 -7.97 21.02
N LEU A 5 3.96 -9.19 20.46
CA LEU A 5 4.31 -9.41 19.05
C LEU A 5 3.45 -8.57 18.11
N LEU A 6 2.16 -8.44 18.39
CA LEU A 6 1.26 -7.59 17.59
C LEU A 6 1.67 -6.11 17.64
N ALA A 7 2.11 -5.61 18.79
CA ALA A 7 2.64 -4.25 18.89
C ALA A 7 3.91 -4.06 18.05
N VAL A 8 4.82 -5.06 18.05
CA VAL A 8 6.02 -5.04 17.21
C VAL A 8 5.65 -5.07 15.72
N ILE A 9 4.63 -5.85 15.33
CA ILE A 9 4.13 -5.88 13.96
C ILE A 9 3.55 -4.51 13.55
N TYR A 10 2.79 -3.84 14.42
CA TYR A 10 2.29 -2.49 14.15
C TYR A 10 3.43 -1.47 14.02
N LEU A 11 4.48 -1.55 14.86
CA LEU A 11 5.67 -0.72 14.74
C LEU A 11 6.40 -0.98 13.41
N ALA A 12 6.46 -2.23 12.96
CA ALA A 12 7.02 -2.56 11.64
C ALA A 12 6.21 -1.90 10.49
N PHE A 13 4.88 -1.81 10.62
CA PHE A 13 4.05 -1.10 9.62
C PHE A 13 4.17 0.41 9.68
N ILE A 14 4.37 1.02 10.85
CA ILE A 14 4.79 2.43 10.95
C ILE A 14 6.13 2.61 10.20
N SER A 15 7.07 1.71 10.42
CA SER A 15 8.37 1.70 9.74
C SER A 15 8.25 1.60 8.22
N LEU A 16 7.28 0.87 7.69
CA LEU A 16 7.01 0.82 6.25
C LEU A 16 6.43 2.14 5.71
N GLY A 17 5.54 2.79 6.48
CA GLY A 17 4.94 4.05 6.07
C GLY A 17 5.89 5.24 6.11
N LEU A 18 6.88 5.24 7.01
CA LEU A 18 7.83 6.34 7.17
C LEU A 18 8.56 6.71 5.86
N PRO A 19 9.12 5.76 5.09
CA PRO A 19 9.83 6.08 3.86
C PRO A 19 8.94 6.51 2.70
N ASP A 20 7.69 6.06 2.65
CA ASP A 20 6.82 6.21 1.47
C ASP A 20 6.54 7.67 1.07
N SER A 21 6.46 8.57 2.05
CA SER A 21 6.24 10.00 1.78
C SER A 21 7.51 10.86 1.90
N LEU A 22 8.64 10.25 2.26
CA LEU A 22 9.90 10.99 2.49
C LEU A 22 10.49 11.54 1.20
N LEU A 23 10.47 10.74 0.12
CA LEU A 23 11.00 11.16 -1.17
C LEU A 23 10.20 12.36 -1.71
N GLY A 24 8.89 12.29 -1.69
CA GLY A 24 8.03 13.38 -2.17
C GLY A 24 8.20 14.67 -1.38
N SER A 25 8.31 14.59 -0.06
CA SER A 25 8.46 15.77 0.81
C SER A 25 9.87 16.37 0.76
N GLY A 26 10.91 15.57 0.53
CA GLY A 26 12.30 16.04 0.42
C GLY A 26 12.70 16.49 -0.99
N TRP A 27 12.00 16.02 -2.03
CA TRP A 27 12.40 16.18 -3.42
C TRP A 27 12.60 17.63 -3.88
N PRO A 28 11.78 18.62 -3.48
CA PRO A 28 11.99 20.01 -3.84
C PRO A 28 13.39 20.56 -3.49
N ALA A 29 13.98 20.09 -2.41
CA ALA A 29 15.35 20.43 -2.02
C ALA A 29 16.37 19.48 -2.67
N MET A 30 16.08 18.17 -2.68
CA MET A 30 16.99 17.15 -3.19
C MET A 30 17.36 17.36 -4.66
N HIS A 31 16.39 17.66 -5.53
CA HIS A 31 16.65 17.78 -6.96
C HIS A 31 17.60 18.95 -7.28
N VAL A 32 17.53 20.04 -6.52
CA VAL A 32 18.43 21.19 -6.66
C VAL A 32 19.84 20.80 -6.24
N ASP A 33 20.00 20.21 -5.05
CA ASP A 33 21.29 19.81 -4.51
C ASP A 33 22.01 18.74 -5.36
N LEU A 34 21.22 17.87 -6.01
CA LEU A 34 21.72 16.77 -6.84
C LEU A 34 21.86 17.16 -8.33
N GLY A 35 21.52 18.39 -8.70
CA GLY A 35 21.57 18.87 -10.08
C GLY A 35 20.66 18.07 -11.02
N ALA A 36 19.52 17.56 -10.52
CA ALA A 36 18.59 16.75 -11.28
C ALA A 36 17.33 17.53 -11.66
N PRO A 37 16.69 17.22 -12.81
CA PRO A 37 15.40 17.82 -13.13
C PRO A 37 14.32 17.35 -12.14
N ILE A 38 13.31 18.17 -11.89
CA ILE A 38 12.23 17.86 -10.95
C ILE A 38 11.51 16.55 -11.31
N SER A 39 11.40 16.23 -12.60
CA SER A 39 10.80 15.00 -13.12
C SER A 39 11.59 13.72 -12.79
N ALA A 40 12.87 13.84 -12.41
CA ALA A 40 13.73 12.71 -12.11
C ALA A 40 13.29 11.92 -10.84
N MET A 41 12.45 12.52 -9.98
CA MET A 41 11.79 11.79 -8.89
C MET A 41 11.07 10.53 -9.37
N GLY A 42 10.41 10.65 -10.53
CA GLY A 42 9.69 9.53 -11.13
C GLY A 42 10.58 8.32 -11.41
N LEU A 43 11.82 8.53 -11.86
CA LEU A 43 12.76 7.44 -12.11
C LEU A 43 13.15 6.73 -10.80
N VAL A 44 13.44 7.47 -9.73
CA VAL A 44 13.75 6.89 -8.42
C VAL A 44 12.56 6.07 -7.91
N SER A 45 11.34 6.63 -7.97
CA SER A 45 10.11 5.95 -7.56
C SER A 45 9.84 4.68 -8.38
N MET A 46 10.08 4.71 -9.69
CA MET A 46 9.93 3.53 -10.56
C MET A 46 10.94 2.43 -10.22
N ILE A 47 12.19 2.78 -9.90
CA ILE A 47 13.20 1.79 -9.48
C ILE A 47 12.79 1.15 -8.15
N ILE A 48 12.34 1.95 -7.18
CA ILE A 48 11.82 1.44 -5.90
C ILE A 48 10.65 0.50 -6.16
N ALA A 49 9.66 0.90 -6.95
CA ALA A 49 8.49 0.10 -7.27
C ALA A 49 8.86 -1.23 -7.96
N ALA A 50 9.79 -1.21 -8.91
CA ALA A 50 10.29 -2.42 -9.57
C ALA A 50 10.95 -3.38 -8.58
N GLY A 51 11.81 -2.87 -7.68
CA GLY A 51 12.41 -3.65 -6.60
C GLY A 51 11.36 -4.25 -5.66
N THR A 52 10.34 -3.46 -5.31
CA THR A 52 9.23 -3.88 -4.45
C THR A 52 8.41 -5.00 -5.09
N VAL A 53 8.10 -4.90 -6.37
CA VAL A 53 7.41 -5.96 -7.13
C VAL A 53 8.23 -7.26 -7.12
N VAL A 54 9.51 -7.19 -7.46
CA VAL A 54 10.41 -8.37 -7.47
C VAL A 54 10.47 -9.01 -6.09
N SER A 55 10.66 -8.22 -5.06
CA SER A 55 10.78 -8.68 -3.67
C SER A 55 9.47 -9.31 -3.16
N SER A 56 8.32 -8.73 -3.50
CA SER A 56 7.00 -9.29 -3.14
C SER A 56 6.78 -10.65 -3.77
N LEU A 57 7.14 -10.83 -5.05
CA LEU A 57 7.07 -12.13 -5.74
C LEU A 57 7.98 -13.19 -5.11
N MET A 58 9.11 -12.77 -4.52
CA MET A 58 10.04 -13.66 -3.83
C MET A 58 9.63 -13.95 -2.37
N SER A 59 8.64 -13.28 -1.84
CA SER A 59 8.31 -13.31 -0.40
C SER A 59 7.96 -14.71 0.11
N ASP A 60 7.27 -15.57 -0.68
CA ASP A 60 6.96 -16.95 -0.28
C ASP A 60 8.25 -17.79 -0.13
N PHE A 61 9.17 -17.68 -1.08
CA PHE A 61 10.46 -18.36 -1.00
C PHE A 61 11.27 -17.92 0.22
N LEU A 62 11.34 -16.61 0.45
CA LEU A 62 12.10 -16.04 1.57
C LEU A 62 11.49 -16.43 2.91
N THR A 63 10.17 -16.34 3.06
CA THR A 63 9.49 -16.66 4.32
C THR A 63 9.51 -18.15 4.65
N ARG A 64 9.48 -19.03 3.65
CA ARG A 64 9.68 -20.47 3.86
C ARG A 64 11.08 -20.80 4.34
N LYS A 65 12.08 -20.13 3.80
CA LYS A 65 13.50 -20.41 4.11
C LYS A 65 13.95 -19.79 5.42
N LEU A 66 13.56 -18.55 5.70
CA LEU A 66 14.05 -17.73 6.81
C LEU A 66 13.02 -17.55 7.93
N GLY A 67 11.73 -17.76 7.64
CA GLY A 67 10.62 -17.42 8.54
C GLY A 67 10.23 -15.96 8.47
N THR A 68 8.96 -15.66 8.76
CA THR A 68 8.38 -14.30 8.63
C THR A 68 9.15 -13.28 9.47
N GLY A 69 9.47 -13.59 10.74
CA GLY A 69 10.15 -12.63 11.62
C GLY A 69 11.51 -12.20 11.11
N LEU A 70 12.34 -13.14 10.61
CA LEU A 70 13.67 -12.80 10.11
C LEU A 70 13.58 -12.06 8.76
N VAL A 71 12.65 -12.45 7.87
CA VAL A 71 12.40 -11.70 6.62
C VAL A 71 12.01 -10.27 6.94
N THR A 72 11.11 -10.04 7.91
CA THR A 72 10.70 -8.71 8.36
C THR A 72 11.90 -7.91 8.87
N ALA A 73 12.70 -8.48 9.77
CA ALA A 73 13.86 -7.79 10.35
C ALA A 73 14.92 -7.43 9.30
N LEU A 74 15.26 -8.36 8.39
CA LEU A 74 16.24 -8.12 7.33
C LEU A 74 15.73 -7.11 6.29
N SER A 75 14.46 -7.13 5.99
CA SER A 75 13.83 -6.17 5.07
C SER A 75 13.86 -4.75 5.64
N VAL A 76 13.46 -4.56 6.91
CA VAL A 76 13.53 -3.25 7.57
C VAL A 76 14.99 -2.79 7.72
N LEU A 77 15.91 -3.71 8.00
CA LEU A 77 17.35 -3.40 8.03
C LEU A 77 17.83 -2.90 6.66
N LEU A 78 17.43 -3.55 5.59
CA LEU A 78 17.83 -3.19 4.22
C LEU A 78 17.28 -1.81 3.83
N THR A 79 16.01 -1.52 4.15
CA THR A 79 15.44 -0.19 3.91
C THR A 79 16.12 0.88 4.78
N ALA A 80 16.40 0.60 6.06
CA ALA A 80 17.12 1.50 6.94
C ALA A 80 18.53 1.84 6.40
N ALA A 81 19.27 0.82 5.96
CA ALA A 81 20.60 1.00 5.37
C ALA A 81 20.54 1.81 4.07
N ALA A 82 19.56 1.55 3.20
CA ALA A 82 19.33 2.32 1.97
C ALA A 82 18.99 3.79 2.27
N MET A 83 18.14 4.05 3.27
CA MET A 83 17.80 5.41 3.70
C MET A 83 19.00 6.15 4.26
N LEU A 84 19.79 5.49 5.10
CA LEU A 84 21.02 6.08 5.59
C LEU A 84 22.00 6.37 4.44
N ALA A 85 22.11 5.47 3.47
CA ALA A 85 22.94 5.68 2.30
C ALA A 85 22.43 6.84 1.42
N PHE A 86 21.09 7.03 1.30
CA PHE A 86 20.49 8.19 0.62
C PHE A 86 21.00 9.51 1.23
N SER A 87 21.13 9.59 2.55
CA SER A 87 21.60 10.81 3.23
C SER A 87 23.04 11.22 2.85
N PHE A 88 23.83 10.28 2.34
CA PHE A 88 25.19 10.54 1.85
C PHE A 88 25.27 10.75 0.35
N ALA A 89 24.15 10.63 -0.39
CA ALA A 89 24.14 10.81 -1.83
C ALA A 89 24.46 12.26 -2.20
N ARG A 90 25.42 12.45 -3.11
CA ARG A 90 25.84 13.76 -3.64
C ARG A 90 25.58 13.88 -5.14
N VAL A 91 25.15 12.79 -5.77
CA VAL A 91 24.83 12.75 -7.21
C VAL A 91 23.56 11.94 -7.41
N PHE A 92 22.74 12.36 -8.38
CA PHE A 92 21.45 11.76 -8.67
C PHE A 92 21.52 10.23 -8.96
N TRP A 93 22.53 9.82 -9.73
CA TRP A 93 22.67 8.41 -10.10
C TRP A 93 22.94 7.48 -8.90
N LEU A 94 23.57 8.01 -7.84
CA LEU A 94 23.74 7.25 -6.62
C LEU A 94 22.39 6.96 -5.94
N LEU A 95 21.46 7.91 -5.94
CA LEU A 95 20.09 7.65 -5.48
C LEU A 95 19.41 6.55 -6.28
N CYS A 96 19.56 6.54 -7.61
CA CYS A 96 19.00 5.49 -8.46
C CYS A 96 19.56 4.10 -8.10
N VAL A 97 20.86 3.99 -7.85
CA VAL A 97 21.48 2.73 -7.42
C VAL A 97 20.97 2.30 -6.04
N LEU A 98 20.89 3.22 -5.09
CA LEU A 98 20.44 2.96 -3.73
C LEU A 98 18.91 2.71 -3.63
N ALA A 99 18.14 3.16 -4.63
CA ALA A 99 16.71 2.86 -4.75
C ALA A 99 16.43 1.35 -4.95
N VAL A 100 17.38 0.60 -5.53
CA VAL A 100 17.26 -0.86 -5.73
C VAL A 100 17.16 -1.60 -4.38
N PRO A 101 18.16 -1.53 -3.48
CA PRO A 101 18.05 -2.20 -2.18
C PRO A 101 16.88 -1.67 -1.33
N TYR A 102 16.51 -0.39 -1.47
CA TYR A 102 15.34 0.16 -0.81
C TYR A 102 14.05 -0.57 -1.24
N GLY A 103 13.80 -0.67 -2.55
CA GLY A 103 12.61 -1.36 -3.09
C GLY A 103 12.60 -2.85 -2.73
N LEU A 104 13.75 -3.53 -2.83
CA LEU A 104 13.87 -4.94 -2.43
C LEU A 104 13.55 -5.16 -0.94
N GLY A 105 13.90 -4.24 -0.07
CA GLY A 105 13.53 -4.28 1.34
C GLY A 105 12.02 -4.12 1.56
N ALA A 106 11.37 -3.20 0.85
CA ALA A 106 9.97 -2.85 1.08
C ALA A 106 9.00 -4.01 0.76
N GLY A 107 9.14 -4.68 -0.39
CA GLY A 107 8.13 -5.62 -0.89
C GLY A 107 7.99 -6.91 -0.09
N SER A 108 9.09 -7.53 0.31
CA SER A 108 9.03 -8.81 1.05
C SER A 108 8.43 -8.66 2.44
N VAL A 109 8.71 -7.55 3.13
CA VAL A 109 8.17 -7.31 4.48
C VAL A 109 6.67 -7.09 4.43
N ASP A 110 6.18 -6.34 3.46
CA ASP A 110 4.75 -6.07 3.29
C ASP A 110 3.98 -7.38 3.05
N ALA A 111 4.38 -8.15 2.05
CA ALA A 111 3.75 -9.45 1.77
C ALA A 111 3.86 -10.44 2.95
N ALA A 112 5.00 -10.49 3.64
CA ALA A 112 5.21 -11.41 4.75
C ALA A 112 4.35 -11.07 5.98
N LEU A 113 4.27 -9.79 6.36
CA LEU A 113 3.49 -9.35 7.51
C LEU A 113 2.00 -9.42 7.25
N ASN A 114 1.54 -9.04 6.06
CA ASN A 114 0.15 -9.18 5.66
C ASN A 114 -0.31 -10.64 5.76
N ASN A 115 0.46 -11.58 5.20
CA ASN A 115 0.14 -13.01 5.32
C ASN A 115 0.17 -13.49 6.77
N TYR A 116 1.17 -13.08 7.56
CA TYR A 116 1.26 -13.49 8.96
C TYR A 116 0.04 -13.01 9.77
N VAL A 117 -0.39 -11.77 9.57
CA VAL A 117 -1.58 -11.23 10.24
C VAL A 117 -2.84 -11.91 9.75
N ALA A 118 -2.97 -12.18 8.45
CA ALA A 118 -4.12 -12.89 7.88
C ALA A 118 -4.28 -14.32 8.44
N LEU A 119 -3.17 -15.00 8.75
CA LEU A 119 -3.17 -16.37 9.28
C LEU A 119 -3.34 -16.46 10.80
N HIS A 120 -2.87 -15.46 11.55
CA HIS A 120 -2.74 -15.61 13.01
C HIS A 120 -3.59 -14.63 13.82
N TYR A 121 -4.18 -13.62 13.18
CA TYR A 121 -4.95 -12.59 13.85
C TYR A 121 -6.32 -12.37 13.19
N LYS A 122 -7.20 -11.68 13.88
CA LYS A 122 -8.55 -11.37 13.40
C LYS A 122 -8.53 -10.22 12.39
N ALA A 123 -9.58 -10.14 11.57
CA ALA A 123 -9.76 -9.11 10.53
C ALA A 123 -9.52 -7.67 11.02
N ARG A 124 -9.91 -7.32 12.25
CA ARG A 124 -9.67 -6.00 12.83
C ARG A 124 -8.19 -5.60 12.87
N HIS A 125 -7.32 -6.58 13.13
CA HIS A 125 -5.88 -6.31 13.21
C HIS A 125 -5.27 -6.03 11.84
N MET A 126 -5.85 -6.59 10.77
CA MET A 126 -5.47 -6.25 9.40
C MET A 126 -5.81 -4.79 9.08
N SER A 127 -7.00 -4.31 9.41
CA SER A 127 -7.39 -2.92 9.22
C SER A 127 -6.52 -1.94 10.04
N TRP A 128 -6.25 -2.28 11.30
CA TRP A 128 -5.38 -1.47 12.16
C TRP A 128 -3.92 -1.48 11.71
N LEU A 129 -3.43 -2.59 11.17
CA LEU A 129 -2.11 -2.70 10.57
C LEU A 129 -1.89 -1.60 9.52
N HIS A 130 -2.84 -1.47 8.59
CA HIS A 130 -2.79 -0.44 7.55
C HIS A 130 -3.10 0.97 8.08
N CYS A 131 -3.80 1.11 9.20
CA CYS A 131 -3.93 2.39 9.90
C CYS A 131 -2.55 2.85 10.43
N PHE A 132 -1.77 1.94 11.04
CA PHE A 132 -0.42 2.24 11.52
C PHE A 132 0.57 2.56 10.40
N TRP A 133 0.45 1.93 9.23
CA TRP A 133 1.18 2.37 8.03
C TRP A 133 0.86 3.83 7.70
N GLY A 134 -0.42 4.20 7.70
CA GLY A 134 -0.87 5.58 7.48
C GLY A 134 -0.30 6.57 8.50
N VAL A 135 -0.15 6.16 9.77
CA VAL A 135 0.52 6.98 10.79
C VAL A 135 1.99 7.24 10.43
N GLY A 136 2.71 6.21 9.97
CA GLY A 136 4.09 6.37 9.49
C GLY A 136 4.19 7.34 8.31
N ALA A 137 3.34 7.16 7.31
CA ALA A 137 3.30 8.03 6.13
C ALA A 137 2.93 9.48 6.46
N LEU A 138 2.10 9.70 7.49
CA LEU A 138 1.72 11.02 7.96
C LEU A 138 2.84 11.73 8.74
N ILE A 139 3.61 10.98 9.56
CA ILE A 139 4.67 11.56 10.40
C ILE A 139 5.89 11.97 9.55
N SER A 140 6.20 11.23 8.52
CA SER A 140 7.42 11.39 7.72
C SER A 140 7.60 12.80 7.11
N PRO A 141 6.59 13.44 6.48
CA PRO A 141 6.72 14.80 5.99
C PRO A 141 7.04 15.83 7.09
N PHE A 142 6.55 15.63 8.31
CA PHE A 142 6.91 16.51 9.44
C PHE A 142 8.37 16.36 9.84
N ILE A 143 8.89 15.11 9.83
CA ILE A 143 10.32 14.84 10.06
C ILE A 143 11.15 15.56 8.99
N MET A 144 10.78 15.40 7.71
CA MET A 144 11.48 16.05 6.61
C MET A 144 11.37 17.57 6.69
N GLY A 145 10.19 18.10 6.98
CA GLY A 145 9.97 19.55 7.13
C GLY A 145 10.82 20.15 8.25
N ALA A 146 10.90 19.48 9.40
CA ALA A 146 11.75 19.91 10.51
C ALA A 146 13.25 19.87 10.14
N ALA A 147 13.69 18.85 9.41
CA ALA A 147 15.06 18.73 8.95
C ALA A 147 15.42 19.83 7.93
N LEU A 148 14.50 20.12 6.99
CA LEU A 148 14.67 21.19 5.99
C LEU A 148 14.66 22.60 6.59
N ALA A 149 13.92 22.82 7.67
CA ALA A 149 13.92 24.09 8.41
C ALA A 149 15.19 24.28 9.25
N GLY A 150 15.90 23.19 9.58
CA GLY A 150 17.16 23.21 10.32
C GLY A 150 18.38 23.14 9.41
N GLU A 151 19.58 23.05 10.01
CA GLU A 151 20.86 22.97 9.28
C GLU A 151 21.12 21.59 8.64
N SER A 152 20.38 20.54 9.03
CA SER A 152 20.61 19.17 8.57
C SER A 152 20.07 18.89 7.17
N GLY A 153 19.16 19.72 6.67
CA GLY A 153 18.56 19.60 5.34
C GLY A 153 17.88 18.24 5.09
N TRP A 154 17.60 17.93 3.84
CA TRP A 154 17.00 16.63 3.47
C TRP A 154 17.84 15.39 3.87
N PRO A 155 19.22 15.46 3.88
CA PRO A 155 20.01 14.34 4.37
C PRO A 155 19.73 14.00 5.84
N GLY A 156 19.48 15.02 6.68
CA GLY A 156 19.10 14.85 8.08
C GLY A 156 17.76 14.17 8.24
N GLY A 157 16.77 14.48 7.38
CA GLY A 157 15.48 13.81 7.36
C GLY A 157 15.60 12.31 7.08
N TYR A 158 16.38 11.95 6.06
CA TYR A 158 16.66 10.54 5.75
C TYR A 158 17.44 9.82 6.85
N SER A 159 18.46 10.47 7.42
CA SER A 159 19.25 9.89 8.52
C SER A 159 18.39 9.61 9.75
N LEU A 160 17.52 10.55 10.13
CA LEU A 160 16.65 10.37 11.30
C LEU A 160 15.69 9.19 11.11
N VAL A 161 15.04 9.09 9.94
CA VAL A 161 14.16 7.94 9.63
C VAL A 161 14.95 6.64 9.61
N ALA A 162 16.18 6.63 9.07
CA ALA A 162 17.04 5.46 9.09
C ALA A 162 17.37 5.02 10.52
N TYR A 163 17.71 5.93 11.42
CA TYR A 163 17.98 5.58 12.83
C TYR A 163 16.74 5.04 13.55
N LEU A 164 15.56 5.60 13.30
CA LEU A 164 14.30 5.05 13.82
C LEU A 164 14.08 3.62 13.31
N GLN A 165 14.32 3.35 12.03
CA GLN A 165 14.20 2.01 11.45
C GLN A 165 15.26 1.04 11.99
N PHE A 166 16.49 1.46 12.25
CA PHE A 166 17.48 0.62 12.95
C PHE A 166 17.02 0.24 14.36
N GLY A 167 16.41 1.18 15.10
CA GLY A 167 15.80 0.88 16.40
C GLY A 167 14.67 -0.14 16.29
N ILE A 168 13.80 -0.01 15.30
CA ILE A 168 12.72 -0.98 15.04
C ILE A 168 13.30 -2.33 14.60
N THR A 169 14.35 -2.34 13.78
CA THR A 169 15.07 -3.57 13.41
C THR A 169 15.60 -4.31 14.63
N ALA A 170 16.20 -3.60 15.59
CA ALA A 170 16.67 -4.20 16.84
C ALA A 170 15.51 -4.83 17.63
N LEU A 171 14.37 -4.16 17.73
CA LEU A 171 13.16 -4.71 18.37
C LEU A 171 12.63 -5.94 17.62
N LEU A 172 12.65 -5.92 16.29
CA LEU A 172 12.27 -7.07 15.46
C LEU A 172 13.18 -8.28 15.71
N LEU A 173 14.49 -8.07 15.75
CA LEU A 173 15.46 -9.14 16.05
C LEU A 173 15.25 -9.71 17.45
N LEU A 174 15.03 -8.87 18.46
CA LEU A 174 14.71 -9.30 19.82
C LEU A 174 13.37 -10.04 19.91
N SER A 175 12.44 -9.77 19.01
CA SER A 175 11.13 -10.42 18.96
C SER A 175 11.16 -11.80 18.28
N LEU A 176 12.23 -12.20 17.60
CA LEU A 176 12.31 -13.46 16.82
C LEU A 176 11.81 -14.71 17.56
N PRO A 177 12.09 -14.89 18.86
CA PRO A 177 11.60 -16.07 19.59
C PRO A 177 10.07 -16.15 19.73
N PHE A 178 9.36 -15.03 19.54
CA PHE A 178 7.90 -14.97 19.68
C PHE A 178 7.14 -15.25 18.38
N TRP A 179 7.84 -15.26 17.24
CA TRP A 179 7.21 -15.55 15.95
C TRP A 179 6.90 -17.02 15.83
N LYS A 180 5.64 -17.32 15.52
CA LYS A 180 5.24 -18.68 15.22
C LYS A 180 5.98 -19.16 13.98
N LYS A 181 6.74 -20.23 14.12
CA LYS A 181 7.29 -20.92 12.96
C LYS A 181 6.11 -21.46 12.15
N ARG A 182 6.20 -21.33 10.83
CA ARG A 182 5.28 -22.00 9.91
C ARG A 182 5.48 -23.50 10.12
N THR A 183 4.66 -24.14 10.97
CA THR A 183 4.63 -25.57 11.09
C THR A 183 4.14 -26.12 9.76
N ALA A 184 5.04 -26.79 9.07
CA ALA A 184 4.67 -27.67 7.97
C ALA A 184 3.92 -28.86 8.61
N GLU A 185 2.65 -28.67 8.96
CA GLU A 185 1.78 -29.80 9.25
C GLU A 185 1.56 -30.54 7.94
N GLY A 186 2.32 -31.65 7.79
CA GLY A 186 2.16 -32.59 6.70
C GLY A 186 2.92 -32.25 5.42
N GLY A 187 4.20 -32.66 5.35
CA GLY A 187 4.94 -32.77 4.09
C GLY A 187 5.66 -31.50 3.65
N THR A 188 6.69 -31.68 2.85
CA THR A 188 7.41 -30.63 2.11
C THR A 188 6.44 -29.93 1.14
N ALA A 189 5.65 -28.97 1.66
CA ALA A 189 4.78 -28.16 0.82
C ALA A 189 5.66 -27.43 -0.19
N LYS A 190 5.62 -27.86 -1.46
CA LYS A 190 6.37 -27.26 -2.55
C LYS A 190 6.03 -25.79 -2.65
N THR A 191 7.04 -24.95 -2.74
CA THR A 191 6.87 -23.53 -3.06
C THR A 191 6.13 -23.46 -4.40
N LEU A 192 4.98 -22.79 -4.42
CA LEU A 192 4.28 -22.56 -5.68
C LEU A 192 5.13 -21.64 -6.55
N THR A 193 5.36 -22.06 -7.77
CA THR A 193 5.92 -21.16 -8.78
C THR A 193 4.87 -20.14 -9.22
N LEU A 194 5.31 -19.00 -9.76
CA LEU A 194 4.39 -17.97 -10.26
C LEU A 194 3.33 -18.55 -11.24
N PRO A 195 3.69 -19.39 -12.24
CA PRO A 195 2.68 -20.01 -13.10
C PRO A 195 1.69 -20.92 -12.36
N GLN A 196 2.14 -21.62 -11.32
CA GLN A 196 1.26 -22.47 -10.50
C GLN A 196 0.30 -21.62 -9.67
N THR A 197 0.79 -20.51 -9.08
CA THR A 197 -0.03 -19.55 -8.33
C THR A 197 -1.11 -18.94 -9.21
N LEU A 198 -0.76 -18.51 -10.43
CA LEU A 198 -1.69 -17.93 -11.40
C LEU A 198 -2.76 -18.92 -11.91
N ARG A 199 -2.50 -20.23 -11.83
CA ARG A 199 -3.46 -21.30 -12.21
C ARG A 199 -4.43 -21.66 -11.09
N LEU A 200 -4.24 -21.17 -9.88
CA LEU A 200 -5.22 -21.41 -8.81
C LEU A 200 -6.56 -20.78 -9.17
N ASN A 201 -7.64 -21.56 -8.97
CA ASN A 201 -8.98 -21.12 -9.36
C ASN A 201 -9.41 -19.86 -8.58
N GLY A 202 -9.72 -18.80 -9.31
CA GLY A 202 -10.15 -17.51 -8.75
C GLY A 202 -9.01 -16.52 -8.48
N VAL A 203 -7.73 -16.93 -8.51
CA VAL A 203 -6.60 -16.02 -8.28
C VAL A 203 -6.60 -14.87 -9.29
N GLY A 204 -6.83 -15.13 -10.56
CA GLY A 204 -6.89 -14.07 -11.57
C GLY A 204 -7.92 -12.98 -11.25
N TYR A 205 -9.09 -13.37 -10.73
CA TYR A 205 -10.10 -12.38 -10.29
C TYR A 205 -9.60 -11.53 -9.11
N MET A 206 -8.92 -12.17 -8.14
CA MET A 206 -8.35 -11.48 -6.97
C MET A 206 -7.27 -10.49 -7.40
N LEU A 207 -6.34 -10.90 -8.27
CA LEU A 207 -5.25 -10.06 -8.75
C LEU A 207 -5.76 -8.83 -9.50
N ILE A 208 -6.74 -9.02 -10.40
CA ILE A 208 -7.35 -7.91 -11.14
C ILE A 208 -8.15 -6.99 -10.20
N ALA A 209 -8.87 -7.54 -9.23
CA ALA A 209 -9.57 -6.75 -8.22
C ALA A 209 -8.60 -5.88 -7.41
N PHE A 210 -7.47 -6.45 -6.99
CA PHE A 210 -6.49 -5.76 -6.18
C PHE A 210 -5.72 -4.69 -6.98
N PHE A 211 -5.37 -5.00 -8.24
CA PHE A 211 -4.86 -4.02 -9.18
C PHE A 211 -5.82 -2.84 -9.38
N ALA A 212 -7.10 -3.15 -9.62
CA ALA A 212 -8.13 -2.11 -9.86
C ALA A 212 -8.33 -1.23 -8.62
N TYR A 213 -8.34 -1.83 -7.43
CA TYR A 213 -8.39 -1.09 -6.17
C TYR A 213 -7.19 -0.15 -6.02
N SER A 214 -5.97 -0.67 -6.20
CA SER A 214 -4.73 0.10 -6.03
C SER A 214 -4.61 1.22 -7.07
N ALA A 215 -5.06 0.97 -8.29
CA ALA A 215 -5.15 1.98 -9.34
C ALA A 215 -6.10 3.13 -8.95
N LEU A 216 -7.29 2.79 -8.44
CA LEU A 216 -8.29 3.77 -7.99
C LEU A 216 -7.78 4.58 -6.80
N GLU A 217 -7.27 3.90 -5.76
CA GLU A 217 -6.74 4.53 -4.55
C GLU A 217 -5.62 5.50 -4.89
N ALA A 218 -4.57 5.03 -5.56
CA ALA A 218 -3.39 5.83 -5.87
C ALA A 218 -3.70 7.00 -6.80
N THR A 219 -4.57 6.81 -7.81
CA THR A 219 -4.98 7.89 -8.70
C THR A 219 -5.77 8.94 -7.95
N SER A 220 -6.69 8.55 -7.07
CA SER A 220 -7.43 9.49 -6.22
C SER A 220 -6.51 10.31 -5.33
N MET A 221 -5.52 9.65 -4.67
CA MET A 221 -4.55 10.31 -3.81
C MET A 221 -3.72 11.34 -4.57
N GLN A 222 -3.22 10.95 -5.73
CA GLN A 222 -2.22 11.75 -6.47
C GLN A 222 -2.86 12.92 -7.24
N TRP A 223 -4.10 12.76 -7.70
CA TRP A 223 -4.75 13.74 -8.56
C TRP A 223 -5.77 14.64 -7.85
N ALA A 224 -6.05 14.42 -6.56
CA ALA A 224 -7.04 15.23 -5.83
C ALA A 224 -6.69 16.72 -5.84
N SER A 225 -5.46 17.11 -5.54
CA SER A 225 -5.03 18.51 -5.51
C SER A 225 -5.12 19.15 -6.89
N SER A 226 -4.63 18.49 -7.94
CA SER A 226 -4.72 18.99 -9.32
C SER A 226 -6.18 19.12 -9.79
N TYR A 227 -7.05 18.20 -9.40
CA TYR A 227 -8.48 18.29 -9.69
C TYR A 227 -9.11 19.54 -9.05
N PHE A 228 -8.74 19.87 -7.81
CA PHE A 228 -9.21 21.07 -7.16
C PHE A 228 -8.64 22.35 -7.80
N THR A 229 -7.39 22.36 -8.22
CA THR A 229 -6.75 23.52 -8.86
C THR A 229 -7.29 23.72 -10.29
N GLU A 230 -7.20 22.70 -11.13
CA GLU A 230 -7.44 22.85 -12.58
C GLU A 230 -8.91 22.78 -12.94
N TYR A 231 -9.69 21.90 -12.29
CA TYR A 231 -11.12 21.76 -12.59
C TYR A 231 -12.01 22.66 -11.74
N ARG A 232 -11.67 22.88 -10.45
CA ARG A 232 -12.45 23.71 -9.53
C ARG A 232 -11.94 25.15 -9.42
N GLY A 233 -10.78 25.47 -9.97
CA GLY A 233 -10.21 26.81 -9.98
C GLY A 233 -9.77 27.30 -8.60
N LEU A 234 -9.44 26.42 -7.67
CA LEU A 234 -9.01 26.79 -6.33
C LEU A 234 -7.53 27.15 -6.32
N ASP A 235 -7.18 28.05 -5.40
CA ASP A 235 -5.77 28.36 -5.12
C ASP A 235 -4.99 27.08 -4.79
N THR A 236 -3.75 27.00 -5.30
CA THR A 236 -2.89 25.82 -5.18
C THR A 236 -2.66 25.40 -3.73
N HIS A 237 -2.53 26.37 -2.82
CA HIS A 237 -2.32 26.08 -1.40
C HIS A 237 -3.58 25.45 -0.77
N ILE A 238 -4.76 25.98 -1.08
CA ILE A 238 -6.04 25.45 -0.62
C ILE A 238 -6.29 24.06 -1.24
N ALA A 239 -6.02 23.92 -2.52
CA ALA A 239 -6.18 22.65 -3.24
C ALA A 239 -5.28 21.53 -2.66
N ALA A 240 -4.04 21.84 -2.28
CA ALA A 240 -3.16 20.90 -1.61
C ALA A 240 -3.70 20.44 -0.26
N MET A 241 -4.22 21.38 0.55
CA MET A 241 -4.87 21.03 1.82
C MET A 241 -6.10 20.13 1.61
N LEU A 242 -6.95 20.46 0.63
CA LEU A 242 -8.16 19.70 0.34
C LEU A 242 -7.86 18.32 -0.27
N GLY A 243 -6.78 18.18 -1.02
CA GLY A 243 -6.31 16.89 -1.55
C GLY A 243 -5.99 15.89 -0.44
N SER A 244 -5.55 16.37 0.74
CA SER A 244 -5.28 15.51 1.90
C SER A 244 -6.54 14.88 2.53
N LEU A 245 -7.73 15.35 2.20
CA LEU A 245 -8.99 14.85 2.76
C LEU A 245 -9.26 13.40 2.36
N PHE A 246 -8.77 12.96 1.20
CA PHE A 246 -8.81 11.54 0.83
C PHE A 246 -8.11 10.68 1.89
N TYR A 247 -6.92 11.08 2.33
CA TYR A 247 -6.15 10.37 3.37
C TYR A 247 -6.87 10.37 4.72
N ILE A 248 -7.56 11.45 5.06
CA ILE A 248 -8.38 11.51 6.28
C ILE A 248 -9.50 10.49 6.19
N GLY A 249 -10.24 10.47 5.08
CA GLY A 249 -11.29 9.48 4.83
C GLY A 249 -10.76 8.05 4.94
N LEU A 250 -9.64 7.77 4.29
CA LEU A 250 -8.98 6.47 4.29
C LEU A 250 -8.54 6.03 5.70
N THR A 251 -7.86 6.91 6.44
CA THR A 251 -7.32 6.59 7.77
C THR A 251 -8.44 6.39 8.79
N VAL A 252 -9.41 7.30 8.85
CA VAL A 252 -10.58 7.18 9.72
C VAL A 252 -11.40 5.94 9.36
N GLY A 253 -11.59 5.70 8.07
CA GLY A 253 -12.28 4.51 7.59
C GLY A 253 -11.56 3.22 7.99
N ARG A 254 -10.22 3.13 7.92
CA ARG A 254 -9.42 1.98 8.38
C ARG A 254 -9.57 1.76 9.88
N LEU A 255 -9.56 2.83 10.67
CA LEU A 255 -9.80 2.75 12.11
C LEU A 255 -11.19 2.16 12.40
N ILE A 256 -12.25 2.71 11.78
CA ILE A 256 -13.64 2.26 11.97
C ILE A 256 -13.83 0.83 11.47
N SER A 257 -13.26 0.50 10.29
CA SER A 257 -13.33 -0.85 9.73
C SER A 257 -12.78 -1.90 10.68
N GLY A 258 -11.74 -1.59 11.44
CA GLY A 258 -11.21 -2.48 12.47
C GLY A 258 -12.23 -2.87 13.54
N PHE A 259 -13.12 -1.98 13.93
CA PHE A 259 -14.15 -2.28 14.94
C PHE A 259 -15.34 -3.08 14.38
N VAL A 260 -15.65 -2.94 13.10
CA VAL A 260 -16.84 -3.58 12.51
C VAL A 260 -16.52 -4.85 11.71
N SER A 261 -15.24 -5.09 11.39
CA SER A 261 -14.81 -6.19 10.51
C SER A 261 -15.21 -7.57 11.01
N GLU A 262 -15.12 -7.84 12.32
CA GLU A 262 -15.51 -9.12 12.89
C GLU A 262 -17.01 -9.39 12.80
N LYS A 263 -17.85 -8.35 12.81
CA LYS A 263 -19.31 -8.49 12.73
C LYS A 263 -19.81 -8.63 11.30
N LEU A 264 -19.20 -7.89 10.37
CA LEU A 264 -19.66 -7.84 8.99
C LEU A 264 -18.98 -8.87 8.08
N GLY A 265 -17.72 -9.21 8.37
CA GLY A 265 -16.87 -10.08 7.57
C GLY A 265 -16.39 -9.42 6.28
N ASP A 266 -15.28 -9.97 5.72
CA ASP A 266 -14.54 -9.35 4.61
C ASP A 266 -15.42 -9.10 3.37
N LYS A 267 -16.20 -10.08 2.95
CA LYS A 267 -17.05 -9.97 1.72
C LYS A 267 -18.07 -8.84 1.80
N ARG A 268 -18.70 -8.66 2.97
CA ARG A 268 -19.68 -7.57 3.15
C ARG A 268 -19.00 -6.22 3.23
N LEU A 269 -17.86 -6.14 3.93
CA LEU A 269 -17.09 -4.92 4.03
C LEU A 269 -16.55 -4.45 2.69
N ILE A 270 -16.06 -5.34 1.83
CA ILE A 270 -15.65 -5.00 0.47
C ILE A 270 -16.84 -4.40 -0.31
N ARG A 271 -18.03 -5.04 -0.27
CA ARG A 271 -19.22 -4.52 -0.96
C ARG A 271 -19.65 -3.15 -0.44
N ILE A 272 -19.66 -2.95 0.87
CA ILE A 272 -19.98 -1.66 1.50
C ILE A 272 -18.95 -0.62 1.08
N GLY A 273 -17.66 -0.96 1.12
CA GLY A 273 -16.59 -0.07 0.68
C GLY A 273 -16.76 0.36 -0.77
N VAL A 274 -17.00 -0.60 -1.67
CA VAL A 274 -17.23 -0.31 -3.11
C VAL A 274 -18.50 0.55 -3.32
N ALA A 275 -19.57 0.30 -2.58
CA ALA A 275 -20.77 1.14 -2.65
C ALA A 275 -20.50 2.58 -2.19
N ILE A 276 -19.73 2.76 -1.11
CA ILE A 276 -19.31 4.08 -0.62
C ILE A 276 -18.39 4.76 -1.64
N ILE A 277 -17.44 4.04 -2.26
CA ILE A 277 -16.61 4.56 -3.36
C ILE A 277 -17.49 5.06 -4.50
N ALA A 278 -18.49 4.28 -4.92
CA ALA A 278 -19.42 4.68 -5.99
C ALA A 278 -20.17 5.97 -5.64
N VAL A 279 -20.65 6.12 -4.41
CA VAL A 279 -21.29 7.37 -3.93
C VAL A 279 -20.30 8.54 -4.02
N GLY A 280 -19.06 8.36 -3.55
CA GLY A 280 -18.04 9.40 -3.61
C GLY A 280 -17.70 9.80 -5.06
N ILE A 281 -17.60 8.83 -5.97
CA ILE A 281 -17.36 9.09 -7.41
C ILE A 281 -18.54 9.87 -8.03
N VAL A 282 -19.78 9.51 -7.69
CA VAL A 282 -20.96 10.26 -8.13
C VAL A 282 -20.89 11.71 -7.65
N LEU A 283 -20.52 11.94 -6.38
CA LEU A 283 -20.33 13.30 -5.85
C LEU A 283 -19.27 14.08 -6.63
N LEU A 284 -18.16 13.44 -6.99
CA LEU A 284 -17.12 14.08 -7.82
C LEU A 284 -17.60 14.42 -9.22
N ALA A 285 -18.44 13.57 -9.81
CA ALA A 285 -18.99 13.73 -11.16
C ALA A 285 -20.11 14.77 -11.25
N LEU A 286 -20.71 15.21 -10.14
CA LEU A 286 -21.78 16.19 -10.16
C LEU A 286 -21.29 17.55 -10.71
N PRO A 287 -21.97 18.12 -11.73
CA PRO A 287 -21.58 19.38 -12.34
C PRO A 287 -22.03 20.59 -11.50
N LEU A 288 -21.81 20.52 -10.18
CA LEU A 288 -22.16 21.59 -9.27
C LEU A 288 -21.03 22.61 -9.17
N LYS A 289 -21.35 23.88 -9.15
CA LYS A 289 -20.35 24.96 -9.06
C LYS A 289 -19.61 25.01 -7.71
N THR A 290 -20.19 24.42 -6.67
CA THR A 290 -19.58 24.41 -5.34
C THR A 290 -18.52 23.31 -5.23
N TYR A 291 -17.31 23.68 -4.76
CA TYR A 291 -16.24 22.73 -4.48
C TYR A 291 -16.50 21.85 -3.25
N ALA A 292 -17.45 22.23 -2.38
CA ALA A 292 -17.81 21.46 -1.20
C ALA A 292 -18.23 20.02 -1.53
N VAL A 293 -18.89 19.81 -2.67
CA VAL A 293 -19.30 18.47 -3.13
C VAL A 293 -18.09 17.64 -3.54
N SER A 294 -17.09 18.24 -4.18
CA SER A 294 -15.84 17.54 -4.52
C SER A 294 -15.04 17.19 -3.25
N ILE A 295 -15.03 18.07 -2.25
CA ILE A 295 -14.46 17.78 -0.92
C ILE A 295 -15.13 16.54 -0.32
N ALA A 296 -16.44 16.52 -0.23
CA ALA A 296 -17.19 15.37 0.25
C ALA A 296 -16.91 14.12 -0.58
N GLY A 297 -16.82 14.27 -1.92
CA GLY A 297 -16.50 13.19 -2.84
C GLY A 297 -15.18 12.51 -2.52
N PHE A 298 -14.08 13.24 -2.43
CA PHE A 298 -12.75 12.66 -2.11
C PHE A 298 -12.71 12.03 -0.72
N LEU A 299 -13.30 12.67 0.28
CA LEU A 299 -13.39 12.12 1.64
C LEU A 299 -14.17 10.80 1.65
N VAL A 300 -15.30 10.73 0.94
CA VAL A 300 -16.16 9.55 0.84
C VAL A 300 -15.47 8.45 0.03
N VAL A 301 -14.78 8.77 -1.09
CA VAL A 301 -13.97 7.77 -1.83
C VAL A 301 -12.90 7.17 -0.92
N GLY A 302 -12.14 8.01 -0.20
CA GLY A 302 -11.13 7.53 0.74
C GLY A 302 -11.70 6.64 1.83
N PHE A 303 -12.84 7.03 2.42
CA PHE A 303 -13.54 6.24 3.43
C PHE A 303 -14.02 4.88 2.88
N GLY A 304 -14.52 4.85 1.64
CA GLY A 304 -14.93 3.62 0.95
C GLY A 304 -13.75 2.71 0.60
N CYS A 305 -12.59 3.26 0.27
CA CYS A 305 -11.35 2.51 0.02
C CYS A 305 -10.84 1.79 1.28
N ALA A 306 -11.08 2.35 2.45
CA ALA A 306 -10.50 1.94 3.71
C ALA A 306 -10.62 0.43 4.05
N PRO A 307 -11.79 -0.22 3.96
CA PRO A 307 -11.92 -1.65 4.27
C PRO A 307 -11.44 -2.57 3.14
N VAL A 308 -11.34 -2.10 1.89
CA VAL A 308 -11.19 -2.98 0.72
C VAL A 308 -9.87 -3.71 0.74
N TYR A 309 -8.75 -2.98 0.84
CA TYR A 309 -7.40 -3.54 0.87
C TYR A 309 -7.21 -4.56 2.02
N PRO A 310 -7.47 -4.20 3.27
CA PRO A 310 -7.30 -5.13 4.38
C PRO A 310 -8.17 -6.38 4.27
N CYS A 311 -9.40 -6.25 3.77
CA CYS A 311 -10.32 -7.37 3.63
C CYS A 311 -9.95 -8.31 2.48
N ILE A 312 -9.40 -7.79 1.36
CA ILE A 312 -8.89 -8.63 0.28
C ILE A 312 -7.76 -9.51 0.83
N ILE A 313 -6.74 -8.92 1.43
CA ILE A 313 -5.60 -9.66 2.00
C ILE A 313 -6.03 -10.64 3.08
N HIS A 314 -6.87 -10.20 4.03
CA HIS A 314 -7.33 -11.05 5.12
C HIS A 314 -8.12 -12.27 4.62
N SER A 315 -8.86 -12.13 3.52
CA SER A 315 -9.63 -13.22 2.93
C SER A 315 -8.80 -14.22 2.11
N THR A 316 -7.55 -13.91 1.77
CA THR A 316 -6.71 -14.74 0.89
C THR A 316 -6.44 -16.14 1.43
N PRO A 317 -6.06 -16.35 2.71
CA PRO A 317 -5.91 -17.69 3.26
C PRO A 317 -7.22 -18.50 3.24
N PHE A 318 -8.35 -17.85 3.43
CA PHE A 318 -9.66 -18.49 3.38
C PHE A 318 -10.04 -18.91 1.95
N ASN A 319 -9.71 -18.08 0.95
CA ASN A 319 -10.08 -18.32 -0.44
C ASN A 319 -9.18 -19.38 -1.12
N PHE A 320 -7.88 -19.41 -0.79
CA PHE A 320 -6.87 -20.19 -1.52
C PHE A 320 -6.13 -21.24 -0.70
N GLY A 321 -6.43 -21.32 0.61
CA GLY A 321 -5.76 -22.19 1.56
C GLY A 321 -4.58 -21.49 2.25
N ALA A 322 -4.38 -21.81 3.53
CA ALA A 322 -3.31 -21.22 4.34
C ALA A 322 -1.92 -21.57 3.80
N GLU A 323 -1.78 -22.75 3.19
CA GLU A 323 -0.53 -23.24 2.58
C GLU A 323 -0.11 -22.44 1.34
N ASN A 324 -1.07 -21.88 0.61
CA ASN A 324 -0.85 -21.10 -0.63
C ASN A 324 -0.87 -19.60 -0.40
N SER A 325 -1.36 -19.15 0.76
CA SER A 325 -1.67 -17.73 1.00
C SER A 325 -0.46 -16.82 0.83
N GLN A 326 0.73 -17.24 1.27
CA GLN A 326 1.94 -16.42 1.14
C GLN A 326 2.32 -16.19 -0.33
N ALA A 327 2.22 -17.23 -1.17
CA ALA A 327 2.51 -17.12 -2.60
C ALA A 327 1.47 -16.21 -3.29
N VAL A 328 0.19 -16.38 -2.96
CA VAL A 328 -0.89 -15.56 -3.53
C VAL A 328 -0.75 -14.11 -3.09
N ILE A 329 -0.54 -13.82 -1.80
CA ILE A 329 -0.35 -12.45 -1.29
C ILE A 329 0.88 -11.80 -1.91
N GLY A 330 1.98 -12.54 -2.12
CA GLY A 330 3.14 -11.99 -2.82
C GLY A 330 2.82 -11.52 -4.24
N VAL A 331 1.99 -12.25 -4.97
CA VAL A 331 1.54 -11.85 -6.32
C VAL A 331 0.50 -10.74 -6.24
N GLU A 332 -0.41 -10.75 -5.26
CA GLU A 332 -1.37 -9.67 -5.00
C GLU A 332 -0.64 -8.33 -4.79
N MET A 333 0.39 -8.32 -3.94
CA MET A 333 1.21 -7.13 -3.70
C MET A 333 1.87 -6.63 -4.99
N ALA A 334 2.46 -7.54 -5.79
CA ALA A 334 3.06 -7.17 -7.07
C ALA A 334 2.05 -6.48 -8.00
N PHE A 335 0.83 -7.01 -8.11
CA PHE A 335 -0.25 -6.41 -8.91
C PHE A 335 -0.71 -5.06 -8.34
N ALA A 336 -0.79 -4.93 -7.02
CA ALA A 336 -1.08 -3.66 -6.36
C ALA A 336 -0.03 -2.60 -6.72
N TYR A 337 1.26 -2.94 -6.59
CA TYR A 337 2.35 -2.00 -6.93
C TYR A 337 2.37 -1.62 -8.41
N ILE A 338 2.02 -2.52 -9.32
CA ILE A 338 1.83 -2.20 -10.74
C ILE A 338 0.69 -1.17 -10.90
N GLY A 339 -0.44 -1.38 -10.23
CA GLY A 339 -1.58 -0.45 -10.26
C GLY A 339 -1.22 0.93 -9.72
N THR A 340 -0.59 0.96 -8.54
CA THR A 340 -0.16 2.20 -7.88
C THR A 340 0.87 2.99 -8.69
N THR A 341 1.77 2.30 -9.38
CA THR A 341 2.88 2.94 -10.10
C THR A 341 2.47 3.46 -11.48
N PHE A 342 1.66 2.70 -12.22
CA PHE A 342 1.41 3.01 -13.63
C PHE A 342 0.08 3.74 -13.89
N MET A 343 -0.92 3.55 -13.04
CA MET A 343 -2.25 4.12 -13.31
C MET A 343 -2.36 5.62 -13.04
N PRO A 344 -1.75 6.20 -11.99
CA PRO A 344 -1.75 7.65 -11.85
C PRO A 344 -1.05 8.40 -12.98
N PRO A 345 0.15 7.99 -13.46
CA PRO A 345 0.75 8.58 -14.67
C PRO A 345 -0.09 8.40 -15.94
N LEU A 346 -0.76 7.24 -16.08
CA LEU A 346 -1.68 7.01 -17.21
C LEU A 346 -2.84 8.00 -17.18
N PHE A 347 -3.44 8.26 -16.00
CA PHE A 347 -4.43 9.31 -15.87
C PHE A 347 -3.84 10.69 -16.18
N GLY A 348 -2.56 10.92 -15.85
CA GLY A 348 -1.85 12.15 -16.23
C GLY A 348 -1.88 12.42 -17.74
N LEU A 349 -1.72 11.38 -18.55
CA LEU A 349 -1.88 11.50 -20.00
C LEU A 349 -3.32 11.84 -20.39
N VAL A 350 -4.30 11.23 -19.74
CA VAL A 350 -5.73 11.57 -19.96
C VAL A 350 -6.00 13.02 -19.59
N ALA A 351 -5.52 13.49 -18.44
CA ALA A 351 -5.68 14.88 -18.00
C ALA A 351 -5.01 15.86 -18.96
N GLN A 352 -3.82 15.52 -19.46
CA GLN A 352 -3.05 16.39 -20.38
C GLN A 352 -3.64 16.47 -21.78
N TYR A 353 -4.06 15.35 -22.35
CA TYR A 353 -4.49 15.26 -23.76
C TYR A 353 -6.02 15.34 -23.95
N ALA A 354 -6.79 15.15 -22.89
CA ALA A 354 -8.25 15.27 -22.91
C ALA A 354 -8.73 16.29 -21.89
N ASP A 355 -9.04 15.86 -20.66
CA ASP A 355 -9.51 16.77 -19.60
C ASP A 355 -9.34 16.10 -18.21
N ILE A 356 -8.90 16.86 -17.22
CA ILE A 356 -8.84 16.43 -15.83
C ILE A 356 -10.24 16.16 -15.23
N ALA A 357 -11.28 16.77 -15.79
CA ALA A 357 -12.68 16.50 -15.42
C ALA A 357 -13.09 15.03 -15.63
N LEU A 358 -12.31 14.25 -16.40
CA LEU A 358 -12.52 12.82 -16.60
C LEU A 358 -12.09 11.96 -15.41
N LEU A 359 -11.49 12.55 -14.35
CA LEU A 359 -11.07 11.81 -13.17
C LEU A 359 -12.19 10.93 -12.57
N PRO A 360 -13.43 11.41 -12.35
CA PRO A 360 -14.48 10.55 -11.81
C PRO A 360 -14.80 9.36 -12.72
N LEU A 361 -14.74 9.53 -14.04
CA LEU A 361 -14.98 8.45 -15.01
C LEU A 361 -13.86 7.40 -14.95
N PHE A 362 -12.60 7.84 -14.85
CA PHE A 362 -11.44 6.96 -14.69
C PHE A 362 -11.54 6.15 -13.41
N LEU A 363 -11.91 6.79 -12.30
CA LEU A 363 -12.11 6.10 -11.02
C LEU A 363 -13.30 5.13 -11.09
N ALA A 364 -14.41 5.52 -11.77
CA ALA A 364 -15.57 4.66 -11.97
C ALA A 364 -15.23 3.39 -12.74
N PHE A 365 -14.39 3.49 -13.78
CA PHE A 365 -13.91 2.33 -14.52
C PHE A 365 -13.25 1.30 -13.59
N PHE A 366 -12.29 1.72 -12.75
CA PHE A 366 -11.64 0.81 -11.80
C PHE A 366 -12.58 0.36 -10.67
N GLY A 367 -13.51 1.21 -10.24
CA GLY A 367 -14.54 0.84 -9.25
C GLY A 367 -15.46 -0.28 -9.75
N VAL A 368 -15.87 -0.22 -11.02
CA VAL A 368 -16.66 -1.29 -11.68
C VAL A 368 -15.83 -2.57 -11.82
N PHE A 369 -14.57 -2.47 -12.26
CA PHE A 369 -13.67 -3.63 -12.34
C PHE A 369 -13.48 -4.30 -10.98
N LEU A 370 -13.22 -3.52 -9.94
CA LEU A 370 -13.11 -4.00 -8.58
C LEU A 370 -14.36 -4.77 -8.15
N PHE A 371 -15.54 -4.19 -8.36
CA PHE A 371 -16.81 -4.83 -8.03
C PHE A 371 -17.02 -6.13 -8.80
N CYS A 372 -16.87 -6.10 -10.13
CA CYS A 372 -17.08 -7.26 -10.97
C CYS A 372 -16.13 -8.41 -10.60
N MET A 373 -14.85 -8.12 -10.41
CA MET A 373 -13.84 -9.13 -10.10
C MET A 373 -14.03 -9.74 -8.71
N THR A 374 -14.38 -8.92 -7.70
CA THR A 374 -14.68 -9.46 -6.36
C THR A 374 -15.95 -10.31 -6.36
N GLU A 375 -16.98 -9.98 -7.14
CA GLU A 375 -18.18 -10.80 -7.25
C GLU A 375 -17.93 -12.10 -8.05
N LEU A 376 -17.12 -12.07 -9.11
CA LEU A 376 -16.70 -13.27 -9.83
C LEU A 376 -15.88 -14.21 -8.94
N LEU A 377 -14.96 -13.65 -8.14
CA LEU A 377 -14.24 -14.43 -7.12
C LEU A 377 -15.22 -15.09 -6.14
N ASN A 378 -16.15 -14.32 -5.59
CA ASN A 378 -17.15 -14.86 -4.65
C ASN A 378 -17.98 -16.01 -5.23
N ARG A 379 -18.34 -15.92 -6.53
CA ARG A 379 -19.06 -16.99 -7.23
C ARG A 379 -18.19 -18.23 -7.43
N SER A 380 -16.93 -18.06 -7.84
CA SER A 380 -15.98 -19.17 -8.05
C SER A 380 -15.73 -19.97 -6.78
N GLN A 381 -15.67 -19.30 -5.62
CA GLN A 381 -15.46 -19.95 -4.32
C GLN A 381 -16.73 -20.67 -3.79
N ARG A 382 -17.93 -20.18 -4.09
CA ARG A 382 -19.19 -20.88 -3.74
C ARG A 382 -19.32 -22.21 -4.48
N GLY A 383 -18.92 -22.27 -5.75
CA GLY A 383 -18.92 -23.52 -6.53
C GLY A 383 -18.02 -24.60 -5.93
N ARG A 384 -16.91 -24.22 -5.27
CA ARG A 384 -16.00 -25.14 -4.57
C ARG A 384 -16.63 -25.75 -3.31
N ALA A 385 -17.27 -24.94 -2.48
CA ALA A 385 -17.92 -25.41 -1.25
C ALA A 385 -19.04 -26.42 -1.54
N THR A 386 -19.78 -26.24 -2.62
CA THR A 386 -20.81 -27.20 -3.08
C THR A 386 -20.25 -28.45 -3.73
N ALA A 387 -19.08 -28.39 -4.35
CA ALA A 387 -18.41 -29.54 -4.97
C ALA A 387 -17.69 -30.45 -3.94
N GLN A 388 -17.21 -29.89 -2.84
CA GLN A 388 -16.55 -30.62 -1.74
C GLN A 388 -17.55 -31.19 -0.72
N GLY A 389 -18.79 -30.72 -0.74
CA GLY A 389 -19.89 -31.26 0.10
C GLY A 389 -20.73 -32.38 -0.56
N ARG A 390 -20.31 -32.82 -1.75
CA ARG A 390 -20.81 -34.03 -2.43
C ARG A 390 -19.69 -35.08 -2.50
#